data_80eadff85db7d08e2efce4f1c79f5649
#
_entry.id   80eadff85db7d08e2efce4f1c79f5649
#
_cell.length_a   1.000
_cell.length_b   1.000
_cell.length_c   1.000
_cell.angle_alpha   90.00
_cell.angle_beta   90.00
_cell.angle_gamma   90.00
#
_symmetry.space_group_name_H-M   'P 1'
#
loop_
_entity.id
_entity.type
_entity.pdbx_description
1 polymer ?
#
loop_
_entity_poly.entity_id
_entity_poly.type
_entity_poly.pdbx_seq_one_letter_code
_entity_poly.pdbx_strand_id
1 'polypeptide(L)'
;MHDRLLELVEENRRLSTSGVFSVAERLEIKQQQALEQMSAPSARDEIERVAGALQDHLECVRVDTDDWELLACGLKRIYRVGRRRFRALKKGADDDSVHRCRKAAKDLMYSLQSLTPMASGQIKRTVRQLHRLTDDLGEDHDLALLDSTLRDIGDRQQSKLRKAIKRRRAKLQRRARHAGRRLYERKPRRYLRHLGLRRNAWMVVHERLMRERPAPEGAAA
;
A
#
# COMPACT_ATOMS: atom_id res chain seq x y z
N MET A 1 -4.26 -10.97 10.39
CA MET A 1 -5.60 -11.62 10.20
C MET A 1 -6.29 -11.89 11.52
N HIS A 2 -5.59 -12.39 12.54
CA HIS A 2 -6.12 -12.65 13.86
C HIS A 2 -6.81 -11.42 14.47
N ASP A 3 -6.16 -10.26 14.47
CA ASP A 3 -6.72 -9.00 14.99
C ASP A 3 -8.02 -8.60 14.30
N ARG A 4 -8.11 -8.84 12.98
CA ARG A 4 -9.33 -8.57 12.21
C ARG A 4 -10.49 -9.49 12.56
N LEU A 5 -10.18 -10.73 12.93
CA LEU A 5 -11.18 -11.66 13.45
C LEU A 5 -11.71 -11.16 14.79
N LEU A 6 -10.84 -10.75 15.72
CA LEU A 6 -11.21 -10.20 17.01
C LEU A 6 -12.07 -8.93 16.89
N GLU A 7 -11.65 -7.97 16.06
CA GLU A 7 -12.42 -6.75 15.77
C GLU A 7 -13.84 -7.06 15.25
N LEU A 8 -13.96 -8.04 14.34
CA LEU A 8 -15.27 -8.47 13.82
C LEU A 8 -16.16 -9.11 14.90
N VAL A 9 -15.56 -9.86 15.82
CA VAL A 9 -16.28 -10.50 16.91
C VAL A 9 -16.77 -9.45 17.92
N GLU A 10 -15.92 -8.49 18.27
CA GLU A 10 -16.29 -7.36 19.14
C GLU A 10 -17.41 -6.50 18.55
N GLU A 11 -17.34 -6.20 17.25
CA GLU A 11 -18.40 -5.46 16.54
C GLU A 11 -19.71 -6.26 16.44
N ASN A 12 -19.65 -7.59 16.52
CA ASN A 12 -20.80 -8.48 16.31
C ASN A 12 -20.98 -9.45 17.49
N ARG A 13 -21.42 -8.94 18.64
CA ARG A 13 -21.66 -9.70 19.89
C ARG A 13 -22.55 -10.95 19.76
N ARG A 14 -23.14 -11.19 18.58
CA ARG A 14 -23.99 -12.36 18.27
C ARG A 14 -23.25 -13.49 17.57
N LEU A 15 -21.94 -13.34 17.33
CA LEU A 15 -21.12 -14.39 16.74
C LEU A 15 -20.86 -15.47 17.80
N SER A 16 -21.09 -16.73 17.43
CA SER A 16 -20.85 -17.89 18.33
C SER A 16 -19.35 -17.97 18.64
N THR A 17 -19.04 -18.02 19.94
CA THR A 17 -17.68 -18.11 20.45
C THR A 17 -16.97 -19.38 19.96
N SER A 18 -17.66 -20.50 19.88
CA SER A 18 -17.10 -21.80 19.48
C SER A 18 -16.53 -21.79 18.04
N GLY A 19 -17.29 -21.24 17.07
CA GLY A 19 -16.82 -21.17 15.69
C GLY A 19 -15.67 -20.16 15.46
N VAL A 20 -15.52 -19.19 16.37
CA VAL A 20 -14.44 -18.20 16.32
C VAL A 20 -13.13 -18.81 16.82
N PHE A 21 -13.16 -19.61 17.88
CA PHE A 21 -11.96 -20.25 18.42
C PHE A 21 -11.29 -21.20 17.43
N SER A 22 -12.07 -22.06 16.74
CA SER A 22 -11.51 -22.96 15.73
C SER A 22 -10.86 -22.23 14.54
N VAL A 23 -11.36 -21.05 14.20
CA VAL A 23 -10.78 -20.20 13.17
C VAL A 23 -9.49 -19.52 13.66
N ALA A 24 -9.50 -18.98 14.89
CA ALA A 24 -8.34 -18.36 15.50
C ALA A 24 -7.16 -19.35 15.59
N GLU A 25 -7.40 -20.54 16.10
CA GLU A 25 -6.39 -21.62 16.20
C GLU A 25 -5.78 -21.95 14.82
N ARG A 26 -6.59 -22.08 13.78
CA ARG A 26 -6.09 -22.34 12.43
C ARG A 26 -5.30 -21.16 11.84
N LEU A 27 -5.68 -19.93 12.17
CA LEU A 27 -4.92 -18.76 11.75
C LEU A 27 -3.56 -18.70 12.46
N GLU A 28 -3.50 -19.07 13.73
CA GLU A 28 -2.24 -19.18 14.48
C GLU A 28 -1.33 -20.25 13.89
N ILE A 29 -1.84 -21.44 13.58
CA ILE A 29 -1.07 -22.49 12.91
C ILE A 29 -0.51 -22.01 11.56
N LYS A 30 -1.34 -21.38 10.72
CA LYS A 30 -0.90 -20.83 9.43
C LYS A 30 0.15 -19.72 9.61
N GLN A 31 0.00 -18.88 10.62
CA GLN A 31 0.97 -17.85 10.95
C GLN A 31 2.30 -18.45 11.37
N GLN A 32 2.27 -19.44 12.24
CA GLN A 32 3.45 -20.15 12.70
C GLN A 32 4.19 -20.82 11.53
N GLN A 33 3.47 -21.53 10.67
CA GLN A 33 4.03 -22.15 9.46
C GLN A 33 4.67 -21.13 8.52
N ALA A 34 4.03 -19.96 8.33
CA ALA A 34 4.57 -18.90 7.51
C ALA A 34 5.86 -18.30 8.13
N LEU A 35 5.89 -18.13 9.46
CA LEU A 35 7.09 -17.66 10.17
C LEU A 35 8.24 -18.65 10.04
N GLU A 36 7.98 -19.94 10.18
CA GLU A 36 8.98 -21.01 9.99
C GLU A 36 9.56 -20.99 8.57
N GLN A 37 8.68 -20.89 7.55
CA GLN A 37 9.13 -20.76 6.16
C GLN A 37 9.96 -19.51 5.91
N MET A 38 9.59 -18.36 6.48
CA MET A 38 10.36 -17.12 6.36
C MET A 38 11.68 -17.15 7.13
N SER A 39 11.76 -17.94 8.20
CA SER A 39 12.95 -18.11 9.03
C SER A 39 13.88 -19.18 8.49
N ALA A 40 13.47 -19.94 7.48
CA ALA A 40 14.30 -20.94 6.84
C ALA A 40 15.57 -20.30 6.23
N PRO A 41 16.74 -20.95 6.36
CA PRO A 41 18.00 -20.42 5.80
C PRO A 41 17.87 -20.02 4.33
N SER A 42 17.21 -20.85 3.51
CA SER A 42 17.00 -20.60 2.08
C SER A 42 16.19 -19.33 1.80
N ALA A 43 15.24 -18.97 2.65
CA ALA A 43 14.48 -17.73 2.51
C ALA A 43 15.32 -16.51 2.88
N ARG A 44 16.19 -16.66 3.89
CA ARG A 44 17.14 -15.61 4.28
C ARG A 44 18.17 -15.36 3.19
N ASP A 45 18.78 -16.41 2.66
CA ASP A 45 19.76 -16.32 1.56
C ASP A 45 19.16 -15.66 0.33
N GLU A 46 17.90 -15.97 0.00
CA GLU A 46 17.20 -15.34 -1.11
C GLU A 46 16.94 -13.84 -0.85
N ILE A 47 16.55 -13.46 0.37
CA ILE A 47 16.37 -12.05 0.75
C ILE A 47 17.70 -11.30 0.65
N GLU A 48 18.79 -11.86 1.16
CA GLU A 48 20.12 -11.27 1.08
C GLU A 48 20.60 -11.12 -0.37
N ARG A 49 20.37 -12.13 -1.20
CA ARG A 49 20.69 -12.09 -2.63
C ARG A 49 19.92 -10.99 -3.36
N VAL A 50 18.62 -10.88 -3.11
CA VAL A 50 17.77 -9.84 -3.73
C VAL A 50 18.15 -8.46 -3.22
N ALA A 51 18.45 -8.32 -1.93
CA ALA A 51 18.86 -7.05 -1.35
C ALA A 51 20.22 -6.59 -1.93
N GLY A 52 21.20 -7.50 -2.06
CA GLY A 52 22.49 -7.21 -2.68
C GLY A 52 22.32 -6.78 -4.14
N ALA A 53 21.59 -7.54 -4.94
CA ALA A 53 21.32 -7.17 -6.33
C ALA A 53 20.60 -5.82 -6.48
N LEU A 54 19.70 -5.47 -5.54
CA LEU A 54 19.06 -4.16 -5.51
C LEU A 54 20.05 -3.05 -5.15
N GLN A 55 20.93 -3.29 -4.20
CA GLN A 55 21.97 -2.35 -3.82
C GLN A 55 22.92 -2.06 -4.99
N ASP A 56 23.45 -3.10 -5.64
CA ASP A 56 24.31 -2.99 -6.82
C ASP A 56 23.60 -2.17 -7.94
N HIS A 57 22.32 -2.48 -8.16
CA HIS A 57 21.54 -1.76 -9.15
C HIS A 57 21.38 -0.26 -8.80
N LEU A 58 21.12 0.07 -7.53
CA LEU A 58 20.98 1.45 -7.07
C LEU A 58 22.32 2.22 -7.16
N GLU A 59 23.44 1.57 -6.91
CA GLU A 59 24.78 2.17 -7.05
C GLU A 59 25.11 2.50 -8.51
N CYS A 60 24.64 1.68 -9.44
CA CYS A 60 24.81 1.91 -10.89
C CYS A 60 23.88 3.00 -11.44
N VAL A 61 22.76 3.30 -10.76
CA VAL A 61 21.81 4.32 -11.23
C VAL A 61 22.38 5.73 -10.97
N ARG A 62 23.00 6.27 -11.97
CA ARG A 62 23.34 7.71 -11.99
C ARG A 62 22.09 8.50 -12.39
N VAL A 63 21.52 9.19 -11.44
CA VAL A 63 20.46 10.17 -11.72
C VAL A 63 21.17 11.52 -11.86
N ASP A 64 21.18 12.07 -13.07
CA ASP A 64 21.54 13.47 -13.29
C ASP A 64 20.53 14.32 -12.52
N THR A 65 21.02 14.99 -11.50
CA THR A 65 20.22 15.48 -10.38
C THR A 65 19.34 16.67 -10.69
N ASP A 66 19.50 17.28 -11.85
CA ASP A 66 18.74 18.47 -12.27
C ASP A 66 17.46 18.13 -13.02
N ASP A 67 17.13 16.85 -13.20
CA ASP A 67 16.02 16.46 -14.06
C ASP A 67 14.67 16.52 -13.35
N TRP A 68 14.18 17.72 -13.14
CA TRP A 68 12.78 17.97 -12.77
C TRP A 68 11.80 17.23 -13.69
N GLU A 69 12.13 17.10 -14.97
CA GLU A 69 11.28 16.44 -15.95
C GLU A 69 11.18 14.95 -15.67
N LEU A 70 12.28 14.31 -15.30
CA LEU A 70 12.31 12.90 -14.90
C LEU A 70 11.40 12.66 -13.69
N LEU A 71 11.55 13.46 -12.62
CA LEU A 71 10.70 13.39 -11.43
C LEU A 71 9.22 13.60 -11.78
N ALA A 72 8.92 14.63 -12.54
CA ALA A 72 7.56 14.98 -12.94
C ALA A 72 6.94 13.89 -13.85
N CYS A 73 7.71 13.32 -14.76
CA CYS A 73 7.29 12.21 -15.62
C CYS A 73 7.06 10.92 -14.81
N GLY A 74 7.95 10.60 -13.88
CA GLY A 74 7.83 9.47 -12.97
C GLY A 74 6.55 9.55 -12.14
N LEU A 75 6.34 10.66 -11.43
CA LEU A 75 5.16 10.86 -10.60
C LEU A 75 3.86 10.86 -11.43
N LYS A 76 3.88 11.45 -12.63
CA LYS A 76 2.75 11.43 -13.56
C LYS A 76 2.43 10.01 -14.03
N ARG A 77 3.44 9.15 -14.25
CA ARG A 77 3.30 7.74 -14.60
C ARG A 77 2.66 6.98 -13.45
N ILE A 78 3.17 7.12 -12.23
CA ILE A 78 2.64 6.46 -11.01
C ILE A 78 1.17 6.85 -10.80
N TYR A 79 0.85 8.14 -10.86
CA TYR A 79 -0.54 8.62 -10.74
C TYR A 79 -1.44 8.07 -11.85
N ARG A 80 -0.95 7.97 -13.10
CA ARG A 80 -1.71 7.38 -14.22
C ARG A 80 -2.04 5.92 -13.98
N VAL A 81 -1.08 5.15 -13.47
CA VAL A 81 -1.27 3.74 -13.09
C VAL A 81 -2.32 3.62 -11.99
N GLY A 82 -2.19 4.37 -10.90
CA GLY A 82 -3.16 4.40 -9.80
C GLY A 82 -4.57 4.73 -10.29
N ARG A 83 -4.71 5.76 -11.12
CA ARG A 83 -5.99 6.17 -11.74
C ARG A 83 -6.60 5.07 -12.60
N ARG A 84 -5.79 4.33 -13.35
CA ARG A 84 -6.25 3.19 -14.17
C ARG A 84 -6.72 2.04 -13.29
N ARG A 85 -5.96 1.66 -12.25
CA ARG A 85 -6.31 0.59 -11.30
C ARG A 85 -7.58 0.94 -10.52
N PHE A 86 -7.71 2.19 -10.07
CA PHE A 86 -8.93 2.65 -9.42
C PHE A 86 -10.16 2.60 -10.35
N ARG A 87 -10.02 2.90 -11.63
CA ARG A 87 -11.13 2.76 -12.60
C ARG A 87 -11.55 1.31 -12.79
N ALA A 88 -10.61 0.37 -12.79
CA ALA A 88 -10.89 -1.06 -12.82
C ALA A 88 -11.67 -1.50 -11.57
N LEU A 89 -11.24 -1.08 -10.39
CA LEU A 89 -11.93 -1.31 -9.12
C LEU A 89 -13.38 -0.81 -9.12
N LYS A 90 -13.67 0.27 -9.82
CA LYS A 90 -15.05 0.78 -9.95
C LYS A 90 -15.96 -0.11 -10.79
N LYS A 91 -15.41 -0.83 -11.75
CA LYS A 91 -16.18 -1.74 -12.64
C LYS A 91 -16.47 -3.08 -11.97
N GLY A 92 -15.56 -3.56 -11.12
CA GLY A 92 -15.71 -4.79 -10.35
C GLY A 92 -14.65 -4.83 -9.25
N ALA A 93 -15.08 -5.06 -8.01
CA ALA A 93 -14.20 -5.11 -6.85
C ALA A 93 -13.89 -6.57 -6.50
N ASP A 94 -13.28 -7.31 -7.44
CA ASP A 94 -12.66 -8.60 -7.15
C ASP A 94 -11.37 -8.41 -6.33
N ASP A 95 -10.94 -9.47 -5.68
CA ASP A 95 -9.81 -9.42 -4.72
C ASP A 95 -8.51 -8.98 -5.41
N ASP A 96 -8.30 -9.35 -6.68
CA ASP A 96 -7.14 -8.97 -7.47
C ASP A 96 -7.18 -7.48 -7.86
N SER A 97 -8.34 -6.96 -8.26
CA SER A 97 -8.49 -5.52 -8.56
C SER A 97 -8.29 -4.66 -7.32
N VAL A 98 -8.75 -5.11 -6.14
CA VAL A 98 -8.50 -4.47 -4.84
C VAL A 98 -7.01 -4.45 -4.53
N HIS A 99 -6.34 -5.60 -4.63
CA HIS A 99 -4.91 -5.71 -4.38
C HIS A 99 -4.08 -4.80 -5.30
N ARG A 100 -4.33 -4.85 -6.61
CA ARG A 100 -3.64 -4.00 -7.59
C ARG A 100 -3.89 -2.51 -7.36
N CYS A 101 -5.10 -2.15 -6.95
CA CYS A 101 -5.40 -0.75 -6.61
C CYS A 101 -4.65 -0.30 -5.35
N ARG A 102 -4.60 -1.15 -4.31
CA ARG A 102 -3.86 -0.91 -3.07
C ARG A 102 -2.37 -0.69 -3.34
N LYS A 103 -1.75 -1.60 -4.12
CA LYS A 103 -0.33 -1.49 -4.50
C LYS A 103 -0.06 -0.15 -5.19
N ALA A 104 -0.83 0.19 -6.22
CA ALA A 104 -0.64 1.44 -6.95
C ALA A 104 -0.92 2.71 -6.12
N ALA A 105 -1.80 2.62 -5.10
CA ALA A 105 -2.03 3.71 -4.16
C ALA A 105 -0.85 3.86 -3.19
N LYS A 106 -0.24 2.76 -2.72
CA LYS A 106 0.99 2.76 -1.91
C LYS A 106 2.17 3.34 -2.69
N ASP A 107 2.35 2.94 -3.95
CA ASP A 107 3.41 3.49 -4.80
C ASP A 107 3.31 5.02 -4.91
N LEU A 108 2.10 5.55 -5.12
CA LEU A 108 1.87 6.99 -5.14
C LEU A 108 2.11 7.63 -3.78
N MET A 109 1.69 6.98 -2.70
CA MET A 109 1.84 7.47 -1.34
C MET A 109 3.32 7.61 -0.98
N TYR A 110 4.12 6.57 -1.18
CA TYR A 110 5.55 6.59 -0.88
C TYR A 110 6.31 7.60 -1.76
N SER A 111 5.97 7.67 -3.04
CA SER A 111 6.55 8.69 -3.94
C SER A 111 6.24 10.13 -3.51
N LEU A 112 5.07 10.38 -2.90
CA LEU A 112 4.74 11.70 -2.36
C LEU A 112 5.37 11.94 -0.98
N GLN A 113 5.58 10.89 -0.19
CA GLN A 113 6.28 10.98 1.09
C GLN A 113 7.75 11.34 0.91
N SER A 114 8.44 10.77 -0.09
CA SER A 114 9.83 11.16 -0.40
C SER A 114 9.95 12.62 -0.86
N LEU A 115 8.86 13.23 -1.32
CA LEU A 115 8.82 14.66 -1.64
C LEU A 115 8.43 15.53 -0.44
N THR A 116 8.41 14.99 0.78
CA THR A 116 8.03 15.74 1.99
C THR A 116 8.88 16.99 2.23
N PRO A 117 10.19 17.04 1.95
CA PRO A 117 10.97 18.29 2.06
C PRO A 117 10.42 19.43 1.21
N MET A 118 9.77 19.11 0.09
CA MET A 118 9.12 20.05 -0.84
C MET A 118 7.61 20.23 -0.53
N ALA A 119 7.12 19.61 0.57
CA ALA A 119 5.70 19.38 0.75
C ALA A 119 4.92 20.68 0.98
N SER A 120 4.19 21.10 -0.03
CA SER A 120 3.04 21.98 0.15
C SER A 120 1.98 21.31 1.05
N GLY A 121 1.13 22.12 1.69
CA GLY A 121 0.00 21.60 2.46
C GLY A 121 -0.89 20.63 1.66
N GLN A 122 -0.89 20.76 0.34
CA GLN A 122 -1.63 19.90 -0.57
C GLN A 122 -1.00 18.49 -0.70
N ILE A 123 0.33 18.36 -0.72
CA ILE A 123 1.00 17.05 -0.71
C ILE A 123 0.70 16.32 0.60
N LYS A 124 0.87 16.99 1.74
CA LYS A 124 0.55 16.41 3.07
C LYS A 124 -0.90 15.94 3.15
N ARG A 125 -1.84 16.72 2.61
CA ARG A 125 -3.26 16.34 2.53
C ARG A 125 -3.47 15.11 1.65
N THR A 126 -2.83 15.05 0.50
CA THR A 126 -2.94 13.93 -0.45
C THR A 126 -2.35 12.65 0.14
N VAL A 127 -1.20 12.72 0.82
CA VAL A 127 -0.60 11.59 1.54
C VAL A 127 -1.58 11.04 2.59
N ARG A 128 -2.20 11.90 3.41
CA ARG A 128 -3.21 11.46 4.39
C ARG A 128 -4.44 10.80 3.74
N GLN A 129 -4.86 11.28 2.57
CA GLN A 129 -5.96 10.66 1.82
C GLN A 129 -5.56 9.29 1.26
N LEU A 130 -4.32 9.15 0.79
CA LEU A 130 -3.76 7.88 0.31
C LEU A 130 -3.63 6.87 1.45
N HIS A 131 -3.16 7.28 2.64
CA HIS A 131 -3.14 6.41 3.83
C HIS A 131 -4.53 5.82 4.09
N ARG A 132 -5.55 6.66 4.24
CA ARG A 132 -6.92 6.18 4.46
C ARG A 132 -7.42 5.22 3.37
N LEU A 133 -7.08 5.51 2.11
CA LEU A 133 -7.46 4.64 1.00
C LEU A 133 -6.73 3.29 1.08
N THR A 134 -5.44 3.29 1.38
CA THR A 134 -4.64 2.06 1.50
C THR A 134 -5.01 1.23 2.71
N ASP A 135 -5.45 1.87 3.80
CA ASP A 135 -5.94 1.19 5.01
C ASP A 135 -7.29 0.52 4.74
N ASP A 136 -8.26 1.23 4.14
CA ASP A 136 -9.55 0.66 3.75
C ASP A 136 -9.39 -0.54 2.78
N LEU A 137 -8.47 -0.43 1.79
CA LEU A 137 -8.19 -1.52 0.84
C LEU A 137 -7.37 -2.65 1.48
N GLY A 138 -6.53 -2.34 2.48
CA GLY A 138 -5.78 -3.32 3.24
C GLY A 138 -6.71 -4.19 4.08
N GLU A 139 -7.58 -3.55 4.85
CA GLU A 139 -8.59 -4.25 5.65
C GLU A 139 -9.53 -5.12 4.77
N ASP A 140 -9.97 -4.60 3.61
CA ASP A 140 -10.77 -5.40 2.67
C ASP A 140 -10.03 -6.65 2.17
N HIS A 141 -8.72 -6.52 1.89
CA HIS A 141 -7.88 -7.64 1.48
C HIS A 141 -7.71 -8.68 2.60
N ASP A 142 -7.43 -8.23 3.82
CA ASP A 142 -7.30 -9.12 4.99
C ASP A 142 -8.60 -9.90 5.25
N LEU A 143 -9.75 -9.24 5.10
CA LEU A 143 -11.06 -9.87 5.22
C LEU A 143 -11.37 -10.85 4.07
N ALA A 144 -10.83 -10.60 2.86
CA ALA A 144 -10.93 -11.54 1.74
C ALA A 144 -10.17 -12.83 2.03
N LEU A 145 -8.95 -12.72 2.57
CA LEU A 145 -8.15 -13.85 2.98
C LEU A 145 -8.82 -14.63 4.12
N LEU A 146 -9.41 -13.93 5.09
CA LEU A 146 -10.19 -14.55 6.15
C LEU A 146 -11.39 -15.33 5.60
N ASP A 147 -12.17 -14.74 4.67
CA ASP A 147 -13.31 -15.45 4.02
C ASP A 147 -12.84 -16.68 3.23
N SER A 148 -11.69 -16.63 2.59
CA SER A 148 -11.09 -17.79 1.91
C SER A 148 -10.73 -18.90 2.92
N THR A 149 -10.05 -18.55 4.01
CA THR A 149 -9.71 -19.52 5.07
C THR A 149 -10.96 -20.18 5.67
N LEU A 150 -12.04 -19.41 5.87
CA LEU A 150 -13.31 -19.93 6.33
C LEU A 150 -13.97 -20.92 5.36
N ARG A 151 -13.81 -20.72 4.05
CA ARG A 151 -14.31 -21.67 3.04
C ARG A 151 -13.59 -23.02 3.13
N ASP A 152 -12.28 -22.98 3.34
CA ASP A 152 -11.45 -24.17 3.44
C ASP A 152 -11.82 -25.04 4.67
N ILE A 153 -12.34 -24.41 5.73
CA ILE A 153 -12.76 -25.08 6.96
C ILE A 153 -14.13 -25.80 6.80
N GLY A 154 -15.00 -25.31 5.93
CA GLY A 154 -16.23 -26.01 5.53
C GLY A 154 -17.36 -26.08 6.57
N ASP A 155 -17.29 -25.35 7.68
CA ASP A 155 -18.26 -25.40 8.76
C ASP A 155 -19.51 -24.54 8.50
N ARG A 156 -20.70 -25.16 8.62
CA ARG A 156 -21.99 -24.44 8.46
C ARG A 156 -22.22 -23.36 9.53
N GLN A 157 -21.60 -23.48 10.71
CA GLN A 157 -21.74 -22.51 11.80
C GLN A 157 -21.10 -21.14 11.45
N GLN A 158 -20.22 -21.10 10.45
CA GLN A 158 -19.51 -19.88 10.02
C GLN A 158 -20.35 -18.95 9.12
N SER A 159 -21.58 -19.32 8.78
CA SER A 159 -22.43 -18.53 7.89
C SER A 159 -22.67 -17.09 8.39
N LYS A 160 -22.79 -16.91 9.71
CA LYS A 160 -22.95 -15.59 10.36
C LYS A 160 -21.68 -14.75 10.25
N LEU A 161 -20.51 -15.36 10.50
CA LEU A 161 -19.21 -14.70 10.39
C LEU A 161 -18.95 -14.25 8.94
N ARG A 162 -19.19 -15.11 7.97
CA ARG A 162 -19.06 -14.77 6.55
C ARG A 162 -20.02 -13.65 6.11
N LYS A 163 -21.24 -13.60 6.66
CA LYS A 163 -22.15 -12.46 6.45
C LYS A 163 -21.60 -11.15 7.02
N ALA A 164 -21.00 -11.21 8.23
CA ALA A 164 -20.35 -10.05 8.83
C ALA A 164 -19.18 -9.56 7.99
N ILE A 165 -18.29 -10.45 7.57
CA ILE A 165 -17.19 -10.16 6.66
C ILE A 165 -17.70 -9.47 5.38
N LYS A 166 -18.68 -10.06 4.72
CA LYS A 166 -19.26 -9.51 3.49
C LYS A 166 -19.80 -8.09 3.67
N ARG A 167 -20.48 -7.82 4.79
CA ARG A 167 -21.00 -6.48 5.14
C ARG A 167 -19.87 -5.49 5.37
N ARG A 168 -18.83 -5.88 6.12
CA ARG A 168 -17.69 -5.03 6.42
C ARG A 168 -16.92 -4.71 5.13
N ARG A 169 -16.62 -5.70 4.30
CA ARG A 169 -15.99 -5.51 2.99
C ARG A 169 -16.78 -4.55 2.10
N ALA A 170 -18.10 -4.69 2.01
CA ALA A 170 -18.94 -3.78 1.24
C ALA A 170 -18.88 -2.33 1.76
N LYS A 171 -18.75 -2.12 3.07
CA LYS A 171 -18.57 -0.80 3.69
C LYS A 171 -17.20 -0.21 3.31
N LEU A 172 -16.12 -0.98 3.46
CA LEU A 172 -14.75 -0.58 3.12
C LEU A 172 -14.62 -0.22 1.64
N GLN A 173 -15.13 -1.05 0.74
CA GLN A 173 -15.13 -0.79 -0.69
C GLN A 173 -15.92 0.47 -1.08
N ARG A 174 -17.01 0.78 -0.37
CA ARG A 174 -17.73 2.06 -0.58
C ARG A 174 -16.88 3.25 -0.15
N ARG A 175 -16.22 3.17 1.02
CA ARG A 175 -15.31 4.22 1.51
C ARG A 175 -14.15 4.41 0.56
N ALA A 176 -13.48 3.34 0.14
CA ALA A 176 -12.38 3.35 -0.81
C ALA A 176 -12.80 3.97 -2.16
N ARG A 177 -13.98 3.61 -2.69
CA ARG A 177 -14.51 4.23 -3.91
C ARG A 177 -14.77 5.72 -3.75
N HIS A 178 -15.27 6.17 -2.62
CA HIS A 178 -15.49 7.59 -2.34
C HIS A 178 -14.15 8.36 -2.25
N ALA A 179 -13.20 7.86 -1.47
CA ALA A 179 -11.88 8.45 -1.33
C ALA A 179 -11.12 8.50 -2.68
N GLY A 180 -11.13 7.39 -3.41
CA GLY A 180 -10.45 7.28 -4.69
C GLY A 180 -11.06 8.15 -5.80
N ARG A 181 -12.37 8.44 -5.75
CA ARG A 181 -12.98 9.41 -6.69
C ARG A 181 -12.33 10.78 -6.58
N ARG A 182 -12.17 11.30 -5.37
CA ARG A 182 -11.55 12.60 -5.11
C ARG A 182 -10.07 12.62 -5.49
N LEU A 183 -9.36 11.54 -5.15
CA LEU A 183 -7.93 11.40 -5.39
C LEU A 183 -7.58 11.31 -6.89
N TYR A 184 -8.34 10.50 -7.64
CA TYR A 184 -8.07 10.17 -9.04
C TYR A 184 -8.97 10.92 -10.05
N GLU A 185 -9.67 11.96 -9.61
CA GLU A 185 -10.55 12.77 -10.46
C GLU A 185 -9.78 13.45 -11.60
N ARG A 186 -8.65 14.05 -11.26
CA ARG A 186 -7.91 14.91 -12.19
C ARG A 186 -7.21 14.12 -13.29
N LYS A 187 -7.04 14.73 -14.45
CA LYS A 187 -6.14 14.20 -15.48
C LYS A 187 -4.67 14.31 -14.97
N PRO A 188 -3.77 13.37 -15.34
CA PRO A 188 -2.40 13.34 -14.81
C PRO A 188 -1.61 14.66 -14.95
N ARG A 189 -1.77 15.36 -16.07
CA ARG A 189 -1.12 16.68 -16.27
C ARG A 189 -1.63 17.76 -15.30
N ARG A 190 -2.93 17.71 -14.93
CA ARG A 190 -3.52 18.67 -13.98
C ARG A 190 -3.23 18.30 -12.53
N TYR A 191 -2.93 17.03 -12.28
CA TYR A 191 -2.64 16.54 -10.94
C TYR A 191 -1.34 17.13 -10.38
N LEU A 192 -0.25 17.13 -11.15
CA LEU A 192 1.02 17.72 -10.73
C LEU A 192 0.90 19.20 -10.38
N ARG A 193 0.19 19.97 -11.22
CA ARG A 193 -0.09 21.39 -10.96
C ARG A 193 -0.91 21.58 -9.67
N HIS A 194 -1.86 20.70 -9.42
CA HIS A 194 -2.69 20.72 -8.21
C HIS A 194 -1.87 20.44 -6.94
N LEU A 195 -0.83 19.62 -7.01
CA LEU A 195 0.07 19.38 -5.89
C LEU A 195 0.97 20.58 -5.57
N GLY A 196 0.98 21.60 -6.41
CA GLY A 196 1.88 22.76 -6.27
C GLY A 196 3.35 22.43 -6.55
N LEU A 197 3.61 21.27 -7.14
CA LEU A 197 4.96 20.87 -7.55
C LEU A 197 5.36 21.69 -8.76
N ARG A 198 6.39 22.54 -8.58
CA ARG A 198 6.98 23.41 -9.61
C ARG A 198 8.49 23.19 -9.63
N ARG A 199 9.10 23.41 -10.80
CA ARG A 199 10.55 23.32 -10.98
C ARG A 199 11.31 24.19 -9.97
N ASN A 200 10.87 25.43 -9.76
CA ASN A 200 11.54 26.37 -8.84
C ASN A 200 11.54 25.85 -7.38
N ALA A 201 10.45 25.22 -6.93
CA ALA A 201 10.41 24.61 -5.59
C ALA A 201 11.34 23.39 -5.49
N TRP A 202 11.47 22.64 -6.56
CA TRP A 202 12.43 21.53 -6.65
C TRP A 202 13.87 22.04 -6.55
N MET A 203 14.24 23.05 -7.35
CA MET A 203 15.60 23.63 -7.36
C MET A 203 16.05 24.07 -5.98
N VAL A 204 15.21 24.79 -5.25
CA VAL A 204 15.52 25.27 -3.89
C VAL A 204 15.79 24.11 -2.92
N VAL A 205 14.97 23.07 -2.94
CA VAL A 205 15.14 21.91 -2.07
C VAL A 205 16.35 21.07 -2.50
N HIS A 206 16.54 20.92 -3.79
CA HIS A 206 17.66 20.19 -4.36
C HIS A 206 19.01 20.84 -3.98
N GLU A 207 19.14 22.13 -4.15
CA GLU A 207 20.34 22.88 -3.73
C GLU A 207 20.62 22.70 -2.23
N ARG A 208 19.58 22.73 -1.40
CA ARG A 208 19.72 22.48 0.03
C ARG A 208 20.22 21.07 0.34
N LEU A 209 19.61 20.05 -0.27
CA LEU A 209 19.98 18.65 -0.06
C LEU A 209 21.41 18.37 -0.55
N MET A 210 21.85 19.04 -1.62
CA MET A 210 23.22 18.91 -2.13
C MET A 210 24.24 19.55 -1.21
N ARG A 211 23.90 20.65 -0.53
CA ARG A 211 24.77 21.26 0.50
C ARG A 211 24.87 20.42 1.77
N GLU A 212 23.81 19.71 2.13
CA GLU A 212 23.73 18.86 3.33
C GLU A 212 24.29 17.42 3.09
N ARG A 213 24.66 17.09 1.85
CA ARG A 213 25.22 15.78 1.52
C ARG A 213 26.66 15.67 2.03
N PRO A 214 26.98 14.69 2.89
CA PRO A 214 28.38 14.47 3.28
C PRO A 214 29.22 14.18 2.04
N ALA A 215 30.45 14.67 2.05
CA ALA A 215 31.41 14.38 0.97
C ALA A 215 31.55 12.86 0.84
N PRO A 216 31.67 12.31 -0.38
CA PRO A 216 31.86 10.88 -0.56
C PRO A 216 33.16 10.47 0.16
N GLU A 217 33.04 9.59 1.15
CA GLU A 217 34.18 8.96 1.79
C GLU A 217 34.91 8.16 0.68
N GLY A 218 36.02 8.66 0.18
CA GLY A 218 36.82 7.94 -0.81
C GLY A 218 37.48 8.76 -1.90
N ALA A 219 37.44 10.11 -1.85
CA ALA A 219 38.16 10.95 -2.83
C ALA A 219 39.56 11.42 -2.35
N ALA A 220 40.20 10.62 -1.51
CA ALA A 220 41.56 10.85 -1.08
C ALA A 220 42.36 9.55 -1.24
N ALA A 221 42.85 9.30 -2.44
CA ALA A 221 44.05 8.47 -2.72
C ALA A 221 44.54 8.79 -4.13
#